data_9a7dd8fde5691f148d97655f29e153c5
#
_entry.id   9a7dd8fde5691f148d97655f29e153c5
#
_cell.length_a   1.000
_cell.length_b   1.000
_cell.length_c   1.000
_cell.angle_alpha   90.00
_cell.angle_beta   90.00
_cell.angle_gamma   90.00
#
_symmetry.space_group_name_H-M   'P 1'
#
loop_
_entity.id
_entity.type
_entity.pdbx_description
1 polymer ?
#
loop_
_entity_poly.entity_id
_entity_poly.type
_entity_poly.pdbx_seq_one_letter_code
_entity_poly.pdbx_strand_id
1 'polypeptide(L)'
;MDSTGTESNTGTGAEQDKAAVGLTKATPAPTLAPTPAEAPDIQSHDTFVIKKTLSLTAGEYVVSVARPDGSEGEPVAYAREKRLSLRGQVTVYTDASRKSVLAAFKGRDHEVGYMYDVRDASGQSFGSFYEDAGASFLRRTWQVRQPGTMKLTGRERSRVVAFVRFVWEFVPYLEYVPFIWPYRFKYTESGKLLMTVTKKLGLHTRYVLEIFAPDIDRRLAIAHTLALDALEVD
;
A
#
# COMPACT_ATOMS: atom_id res chain seq x y z
N MET A 1 49.93 -17.92 -61.13
CA MET A 1 50.75 -16.74 -61.35
C MET A 1 50.91 -16.13 -60.01
N ASP A 2 51.91 -16.55 -59.30
CA ASP A 2 53.23 -15.92 -59.17
C ASP A 2 53.17 -14.68 -58.34
N SER A 3 53.89 -14.39 -57.39
CA SER A 3 55.19 -14.85 -56.86
C SER A 3 55.47 -14.10 -55.57
N THR A 4 55.97 -14.78 -54.60
CA THR A 4 57.23 -14.62 -53.85
C THR A 4 57.69 -13.20 -53.48
N GLY A 5 58.17 -13.14 -52.22
CA GLY A 5 59.17 -12.12 -51.79
C GLY A 5 59.39 -12.17 -50.28
N THR A 6 60.24 -13.07 -49.90
CA THR A 6 61.06 -13.15 -48.69
C THR A 6 61.97 -11.91 -48.57
N GLU A 7 62.22 -11.36 -47.37
CA GLU A 7 63.56 -11.33 -46.80
C GLU A 7 63.63 -10.69 -45.41
N SER A 8 64.36 -11.35 -44.58
CA SER A 8 64.89 -11.07 -43.26
C SER A 8 65.81 -9.85 -43.23
N ASN A 9 65.84 -9.16 -42.09
CA ASN A 9 67.15 -8.72 -41.60
C ASN A 9 67.18 -8.59 -40.07
N THR A 10 68.18 -9.20 -39.53
CA THR A 10 68.68 -9.18 -38.17
C THR A 10 69.34 -7.84 -37.85
N GLY A 11 69.21 -7.37 -36.62
CA GLY A 11 69.94 -6.24 -36.07
C GLY A 11 69.95 -6.25 -34.53
N THR A 12 71.01 -6.78 -34.01
CA THR A 12 71.46 -6.80 -32.61
C THR A 12 71.74 -5.38 -32.09
N GLY A 13 71.41 -5.10 -30.78
CA GLY A 13 71.89 -3.88 -30.11
C GLY A 13 71.35 -3.69 -28.71
N ALA A 14 72.03 -4.27 -27.78
CA ALA A 14 72.43 -3.84 -26.42
C ALA A 14 71.54 -2.84 -25.63
N GLU A 15 71.04 -3.28 -24.53
CA GLU A 15 71.34 -2.82 -23.14
C GLU A 15 71.10 -1.32 -22.86
N GLN A 16 70.05 -1.06 -22.02
CA GLN A 16 70.23 -0.22 -20.82
C GLN A 16 69.02 -0.33 -19.87
N ASP A 17 69.35 -0.80 -18.71
CA ASP A 17 68.69 -0.82 -17.45
C ASP A 17 68.11 0.55 -17.08
N LYS A 18 66.79 0.61 -16.78
CA LYS A 18 66.19 1.62 -15.89
C LYS A 18 64.99 1.02 -15.17
N ALA A 19 65.21 0.76 -13.89
CA ALA A 19 64.18 0.44 -12.92
C ALA A 19 63.02 1.48 -12.97
N ALA A 20 61.84 1.06 -13.38
CA ALA A 20 60.61 1.79 -13.19
C ALA A 20 59.86 1.18 -12.04
N VAL A 21 59.79 1.92 -10.94
CA VAL A 21 58.97 1.68 -9.74
C VAL A 21 57.54 1.51 -10.19
N GLY A 22 57.01 0.28 -10.05
CA GLY A 22 55.60 -0.03 -10.30
C GLY A 22 54.74 0.60 -9.20
N LEU A 23 54.05 1.70 -9.55
CA LEU A 23 52.88 2.15 -8.78
C LEU A 23 51.77 1.11 -9.00
N THR A 24 51.62 0.23 -8.05
CA THR A 24 50.42 -0.60 -7.89
C THR A 24 49.24 0.33 -7.62
N LYS A 25 48.43 0.56 -8.65
CA LYS A 25 47.15 1.25 -8.55
C LYS A 25 46.26 0.40 -7.65
N ALA A 26 46.10 0.82 -6.40
CA ALA A 26 45.18 0.20 -5.47
C ALA A 26 43.77 0.23 -6.09
N THR A 27 43.24 -0.92 -6.41
CA THR A 27 41.84 -1.11 -6.77
C THR A 27 40.99 -0.66 -5.57
N PRO A 28 40.08 0.33 -5.69
CA PRO A 28 39.19 0.69 -4.61
C PRO A 28 38.35 -0.54 -4.25
N ALA A 29 38.30 -0.89 -2.97
CA ALA A 29 37.44 -1.93 -2.45
C ALA A 29 35.99 -1.67 -2.93
N PRO A 30 35.24 -2.70 -3.28
CA PRO A 30 33.84 -2.51 -3.67
C PRO A 30 33.11 -1.87 -2.50
N THR A 31 32.59 -0.66 -2.72
CA THR A 31 31.66 0.00 -1.82
C THR A 31 30.46 -0.94 -1.67
N LEU A 32 30.31 -1.55 -0.50
CA LEU A 32 29.11 -2.34 -0.17
C LEU A 32 27.92 -1.46 -0.43
N ALA A 33 27.06 -1.90 -1.34
CA ALA A 33 25.77 -1.27 -1.54
C ALA A 33 25.06 -1.26 -0.17
N PRO A 34 24.37 -0.17 0.21
CA PRO A 34 23.65 -0.13 1.47
C PRO A 34 22.69 -1.33 1.50
N THR A 35 22.81 -2.14 2.54
CA THR A 35 21.85 -3.23 2.84
C THR A 35 20.46 -2.63 2.74
N PRO A 36 19.52 -3.23 1.98
CA PRO A 36 18.15 -2.75 1.96
C PRO A 36 17.69 -2.63 3.41
N ALA A 37 17.22 -1.46 3.82
CA ALA A 37 16.65 -1.29 5.14
C ALA A 37 15.58 -2.38 5.29
N GLU A 38 15.70 -3.20 6.33
CA GLU A 38 14.75 -4.26 6.64
C GLU A 38 13.36 -3.63 6.68
N ALA A 39 12.45 -4.12 5.84
CA ALA A 39 11.10 -3.56 5.78
C ALA A 39 10.50 -3.67 7.19
N PRO A 40 9.94 -2.58 7.75
CA PRO A 40 9.40 -2.62 9.10
C PRO A 40 8.43 -3.78 9.24
N ASP A 41 8.56 -4.55 10.32
CA ASP A 41 7.67 -5.69 10.59
C ASP A 41 6.26 -5.20 10.90
N ILE A 42 5.52 -5.00 9.83
CA ILE A 42 4.14 -4.51 9.90
C ILE A 42 3.23 -5.45 10.69
N GLN A 43 3.57 -6.75 10.75
CA GLN A 43 2.76 -7.76 11.45
C GLN A 43 2.86 -7.67 12.96
N SER A 44 3.90 -7.04 13.49
CA SER A 44 4.11 -6.87 14.94
C SER A 44 3.27 -5.74 15.56
N HIS A 45 2.57 -4.95 14.75
CA HIS A 45 1.80 -3.80 15.21
C HIS A 45 0.29 -4.02 15.10
N ASP A 46 -0.46 -3.50 16.07
CA ASP A 46 -1.90 -3.65 16.18
C ASP A 46 -2.69 -2.37 15.90
N THR A 47 -2.02 -1.21 15.88
CA THR A 47 -2.70 0.08 15.67
C THR A 47 -1.93 0.94 14.68
N PHE A 48 -2.64 1.41 13.66
CA PHE A 48 -2.11 2.24 12.59
C PHE A 48 -2.89 3.53 12.42
N VAL A 49 -2.19 4.59 12.06
CA VAL A 49 -2.76 5.85 11.59
C VAL A 49 -2.50 5.98 10.10
N ILE A 50 -3.56 6.09 9.32
CA ILE A 50 -3.50 6.25 7.87
C ILE A 50 -3.95 7.66 7.53
N LYS A 51 -3.08 8.44 6.91
CA LYS A 51 -3.31 9.83 6.54
C LYS A 51 -3.31 9.99 5.04
N LYS A 52 -4.38 10.59 4.51
CA LYS A 52 -4.45 10.99 3.11
C LYS A 52 -3.75 12.32 2.91
N THR A 53 -2.85 12.36 1.94
CA THR A 53 -2.24 13.59 1.44
C THR A 53 -2.86 13.92 0.10
N LEU A 54 -3.41 15.13 -0.03
CA LEU A 54 -4.01 15.56 -1.28
C LEU A 54 -2.92 15.93 -2.28
N SER A 55 -2.91 15.25 -3.42
CA SER A 55 -2.15 15.59 -4.61
C SER A 55 -3.10 15.88 -5.75
N LEU A 56 -2.73 16.75 -6.68
CA LEU A 56 -3.54 17.12 -7.84
C LEU A 56 -3.81 15.92 -8.79
N THR A 57 -2.91 14.92 -8.78
CA THR A 57 -2.94 13.82 -9.76
C THR A 57 -3.27 12.45 -9.18
N ALA A 58 -3.15 12.28 -7.86
CA ALA A 58 -3.38 10.98 -7.20
C ALA A 58 -3.77 11.17 -5.74
N GLY A 59 -4.52 10.24 -5.16
CA GLY A 59 -4.62 10.08 -3.73
C GLY A 59 -3.32 9.43 -3.21
N GLU A 60 -2.65 10.06 -2.27
CA GLU A 60 -1.48 9.50 -1.63
C GLU A 60 -1.75 9.31 -0.14
N TYR A 61 -1.24 8.22 0.41
CA TYR A 61 -1.46 7.88 1.81
C TYR A 61 -0.15 7.51 2.47
N VAL A 62 0.00 7.92 3.72
CA VAL A 62 1.06 7.48 4.63
C VAL A 62 0.41 6.63 5.71
N VAL A 63 0.93 5.44 5.92
CA VAL A 63 0.54 4.52 6.98
C VAL A 63 1.62 4.55 8.04
N SER A 64 1.28 4.95 9.24
CA SER A 64 2.20 5.04 10.38
C SER A 64 1.72 4.14 11.51
N VAL A 65 2.63 3.62 12.31
CA VAL A 65 2.28 3.00 13.60
C VAL A 65 1.70 4.08 14.50
N ALA A 66 0.64 3.79 15.24
CA ALA A 66 0.09 4.75 16.19
C ALA A 66 0.97 4.82 17.44
N ARG A 67 1.20 6.04 17.96
CA ARG A 67 1.78 6.23 19.30
C ARG A 67 0.72 5.96 20.38
N PRO A 68 1.13 5.76 21.64
CA PRO A 68 0.19 5.55 22.75
C PRO A 68 -0.84 6.67 22.94
N ASP A 69 -0.50 7.91 22.55
CA ASP A 69 -1.40 9.07 22.55
C ASP A 69 -2.34 9.13 21.33
N GLY A 70 -2.25 8.15 20.42
CA GLY A 70 -3.02 8.08 19.18
C GLY A 70 -2.50 8.99 18.08
N SER A 71 -1.34 9.63 18.25
CA SER A 71 -0.67 10.41 17.19
C SER A 71 0.05 9.52 16.18
N GLU A 72 0.48 10.12 15.06
CA GLU A 72 1.27 9.46 14.02
C GLU A 72 2.69 9.16 14.54
N GLY A 73 3.08 7.89 14.52
CA GLY A 73 4.42 7.42 14.84
C GLY A 73 5.27 7.22 13.59
N GLU A 74 6.06 6.13 13.58
CA GLU A 74 6.93 5.79 12.46
C GLU A 74 6.13 5.38 11.23
N PRO A 75 6.43 5.90 10.03
CA PRO A 75 5.84 5.44 8.78
C PRO A 75 6.30 4.02 8.46
N VAL A 76 5.33 3.14 8.17
CA VAL A 76 5.59 1.71 7.86
C VAL A 76 5.10 1.30 6.47
N ALA A 77 4.27 2.12 5.83
CA ALA A 77 3.88 1.92 4.44
C ALA A 77 3.40 3.22 3.80
N TYR A 78 3.41 3.22 2.46
CA TYR A 78 2.94 4.32 1.62
C TYR A 78 2.00 3.76 0.57
N ALA A 79 0.93 4.47 0.25
CA ALA A 79 0.02 4.02 -0.79
C ALA A 79 -0.27 5.11 -1.80
N ARG A 80 -0.57 4.67 -3.03
CA ARG A 80 -0.98 5.54 -4.12
C ARG A 80 -2.22 4.96 -4.79
N GLU A 81 -3.24 5.81 -4.89
CA GLU A 81 -4.48 5.55 -5.60
C GLU A 81 -4.36 6.04 -7.03
N LYS A 82 -4.80 5.24 -8.00
CA LYS A 82 -4.91 5.63 -9.40
C LYS A 82 -6.31 6.21 -9.66
N ARG A 83 -6.46 7.53 -9.58
CA ARG A 83 -7.76 8.23 -9.69
C ARG A 83 -8.55 7.97 -10.97
N LEU A 84 -7.89 7.68 -12.07
CA LEU A 84 -8.55 7.41 -13.36
C LEU A 84 -8.88 5.93 -13.58
N SER A 85 -8.92 5.13 -12.54
CA SER A 85 -9.27 3.72 -12.65
C SER A 85 -10.76 3.55 -12.37
N LEU A 86 -11.53 3.16 -13.38
CA LEU A 86 -12.97 2.88 -13.29
C LEU A 86 -13.37 1.84 -12.22
N ARG A 87 -12.40 1.10 -11.67
CA ARG A 87 -12.64 0.00 -10.73
C ARG A 87 -11.83 0.15 -9.44
N GLY A 88 -11.32 1.34 -9.14
CA GLY A 88 -10.44 1.58 -8.01
C GLY A 88 -9.18 0.71 -8.07
N GLN A 89 -8.02 1.32 -8.06
CA GLN A 89 -6.74 0.62 -7.97
C GLN A 89 -5.85 1.33 -6.98
N VAL A 90 -5.36 0.60 -5.99
CA VAL A 90 -4.41 1.11 -5.01
C VAL A 90 -3.22 0.18 -4.92
N THR A 91 -2.03 0.77 -4.88
CA THR A 91 -0.78 0.05 -4.61
C THR A 91 -0.19 0.57 -3.32
N VAL A 92 0.15 -0.34 -2.44
CA VAL A 92 0.80 -0.10 -1.15
C VAL A 92 2.26 -0.50 -1.26
N TYR A 93 3.16 0.36 -0.82
CA TYR A 93 4.60 0.20 -0.88
C TYR A 93 5.18 0.12 0.53
N THR A 94 6.33 -0.53 0.67
CA THR A 94 7.04 -0.63 1.95
C THR A 94 7.58 0.71 2.43
N ASP A 95 7.93 1.62 1.51
CA ASP A 95 8.55 2.90 1.80
C ASP A 95 8.21 3.98 0.77
N ALA A 96 8.65 5.21 1.05
CA ALA A 96 8.42 6.39 0.19
C ALA A 96 9.12 6.31 -1.18
N SER A 97 10.13 5.44 -1.35
CA SER A 97 10.81 5.26 -2.63
C SER A 97 9.94 4.55 -3.67
N ARG A 98 8.90 3.84 -3.20
CA ARG A 98 7.93 3.08 -4.01
C ARG A 98 8.57 1.99 -4.90
N LYS A 99 9.72 1.48 -4.47
CA LYS A 99 10.43 0.43 -5.22
C LYS A 99 9.90 -0.97 -4.90
N SER A 100 9.44 -1.17 -3.67
CA SER A 100 8.98 -2.47 -3.18
C SER A 100 7.48 -2.43 -2.88
N VAL A 101 6.72 -3.30 -3.55
CA VAL A 101 5.27 -3.43 -3.34
C VAL A 101 5.02 -4.30 -2.11
N LEU A 102 4.22 -3.80 -1.17
CA LEU A 102 3.76 -4.54 0.00
C LEU A 102 2.44 -5.27 -0.29
N ALA A 103 1.52 -4.56 -0.95
CA ALA A 103 0.22 -5.08 -1.37
C ALA A 103 -0.34 -4.24 -2.52
N ALA A 104 -1.19 -4.84 -3.34
CA ALA A 104 -1.95 -4.13 -4.35
C ALA A 104 -3.35 -4.73 -4.48
N PHE A 105 -4.35 -3.87 -4.78
CA PHE A 105 -5.68 -4.35 -5.13
C PHE A 105 -6.25 -3.59 -6.32
N LYS A 106 -7.14 -4.26 -7.04
CA LYS A 106 -7.92 -3.71 -8.14
C LYS A 106 -9.29 -4.38 -8.14
N GLY A 107 -10.34 -3.60 -8.34
CA GLY A 107 -11.69 -4.11 -8.46
C GLY A 107 -11.87 -5.02 -9.69
N ARG A 108 -12.59 -6.12 -9.50
CA ARG A 108 -13.10 -6.99 -10.56
C ARG A 108 -14.61 -7.15 -10.41
N ASP A 109 -15.28 -7.43 -11.51
CA ASP A 109 -16.72 -7.63 -11.49
C ASP A 109 -17.11 -8.82 -10.59
N HIS A 110 -18.19 -8.65 -9.84
CA HIS A 110 -18.76 -9.64 -8.95
C HIS A 110 -20.30 -9.55 -9.03
N GLU A 111 -21.00 -10.60 -8.66
CA GLU A 111 -22.47 -10.68 -8.75
C GLU A 111 -23.20 -9.52 -8.06
N VAL A 112 -22.63 -8.95 -7.02
CA VAL A 112 -23.19 -7.85 -6.22
C VAL A 112 -22.35 -6.59 -6.25
N GLY A 113 -21.65 -6.31 -7.35
CA GLY A 113 -20.80 -5.12 -7.49
C GLY A 113 -19.34 -5.46 -7.79
N TYR A 114 -18.42 -4.90 -7.03
CA TYR A 114 -16.99 -5.16 -7.21
C TYR A 114 -16.40 -5.95 -6.04
N MET A 115 -15.57 -6.94 -6.37
CA MET A 115 -14.69 -7.61 -5.42
C MET A 115 -13.26 -7.16 -5.66
N TYR A 116 -12.52 -6.97 -4.60
CA TYR A 116 -11.14 -6.51 -4.60
C TYR A 116 -10.24 -7.61 -4.06
N ASP A 117 -9.46 -8.25 -4.94
CA ASP A 117 -8.46 -9.22 -4.55
C ASP A 117 -7.18 -8.49 -4.16
N VAL A 118 -6.69 -8.74 -2.96
CA VAL A 118 -5.43 -8.17 -2.46
C VAL A 118 -4.29 -9.13 -2.75
N ARG A 119 -3.27 -8.63 -3.44
CA ARG A 119 -2.14 -9.39 -3.93
C ARG A 119 -0.83 -8.84 -3.39
N ASP A 120 0.13 -9.71 -3.17
CA ASP A 120 1.51 -9.34 -2.84
C ASP A 120 2.32 -8.94 -4.09
N ALA A 121 3.62 -8.68 -3.90
CA ALA A 121 4.54 -8.32 -4.98
C ALA A 121 4.71 -9.42 -6.04
N SER A 122 4.48 -10.70 -5.68
CA SER A 122 4.52 -11.84 -6.61
C SER A 122 3.23 -11.99 -7.42
N GLY A 123 2.19 -11.23 -7.06
CA GLY A 123 0.85 -11.34 -7.65
C GLY A 123 -0.03 -12.40 -6.99
N GLN A 124 0.45 -13.08 -5.94
CA GLN A 124 -0.33 -14.05 -5.19
C GLN A 124 -1.38 -13.34 -4.32
N SER A 125 -2.64 -13.80 -4.41
CA SER A 125 -3.71 -13.28 -3.57
C SER A 125 -3.62 -13.86 -2.16
N PHE A 126 -3.64 -12.97 -1.15
CA PHE A 126 -3.65 -13.34 0.26
C PHE A 126 -4.91 -12.86 1.00
N GLY A 127 -5.86 -12.27 0.27
CA GLY A 127 -7.15 -11.88 0.80
C GLY A 127 -8.01 -11.15 -0.22
N SER A 128 -9.24 -10.89 0.15
CA SER A 128 -10.18 -10.11 -0.65
C SER A 128 -11.18 -9.37 0.22
N PHE A 129 -11.80 -8.35 -0.36
CA PHE A 129 -12.92 -7.65 0.28
C PHE A 129 -13.93 -7.17 -0.78
N TYR A 130 -15.17 -6.98 -0.36
CA TYR A 130 -16.25 -6.44 -1.19
C TYR A 130 -17.31 -5.75 -0.33
N GLU A 131 -18.04 -4.81 -0.90
CA GLU A 131 -19.23 -4.24 -0.28
C GLU A 131 -20.41 -5.17 -0.52
N ASP A 132 -21.12 -5.53 0.55
CA ASP A 132 -22.32 -6.35 0.49
C ASP A 132 -23.53 -5.44 0.23
N ALA A 133 -23.86 -5.25 -1.04
CA ALA A 133 -24.95 -4.36 -1.47
C ALA A 133 -26.31 -4.74 -0.86
N GLY A 134 -26.58 -6.05 -0.68
CA GLY A 134 -27.84 -6.50 -0.07
C GLY A 134 -27.95 -6.14 1.40
N ALA A 135 -26.86 -6.27 2.15
CA ALA A 135 -26.79 -5.90 3.56
C ALA A 135 -26.56 -4.39 3.77
N SER A 136 -26.15 -3.66 2.72
CA SER A 136 -25.80 -2.23 2.76
C SER A 136 -26.99 -1.29 2.63
N PHE A 137 -28.20 -1.78 2.38
CA PHE A 137 -29.39 -0.93 2.18
C PHE A 137 -29.65 0.07 3.33
N LEU A 138 -29.41 -0.33 4.58
CA LEU A 138 -29.54 0.55 5.75
C LEU A 138 -28.20 0.94 6.37
N ARG A 139 -27.14 0.22 6.05
CA ARG A 139 -25.78 0.44 6.60
C ARG A 139 -24.76 -0.14 5.64
N ARG A 140 -23.73 0.62 5.31
CA ARG A 140 -22.62 0.08 4.54
C ARG A 140 -22.04 -1.13 5.26
N THR A 141 -22.04 -2.25 4.57
CA THR A 141 -21.57 -3.53 5.09
C THR A 141 -20.48 -4.06 4.17
N TRP A 142 -19.32 -4.30 4.75
CA TRP A 142 -18.16 -4.84 4.05
C TRP A 142 -17.86 -6.25 4.51
N GLN A 143 -17.50 -7.09 3.58
CA GLN A 143 -16.99 -8.44 3.83
C GLN A 143 -15.50 -8.45 3.52
N VAL A 144 -14.68 -8.88 4.48
CA VAL A 144 -13.24 -9.10 4.31
C VAL A 144 -12.96 -10.57 4.51
N ARG A 145 -12.25 -11.19 3.59
CA ARG A 145 -11.93 -12.63 3.59
C ARG A 145 -10.43 -12.83 3.53
N GLN A 146 -9.93 -13.64 4.43
CA GLN A 146 -8.55 -14.11 4.45
C GLN A 146 -8.55 -15.63 4.27
N PRO A 147 -7.80 -16.18 3.29
CA PRO A 147 -7.76 -17.63 3.04
C PRO A 147 -7.37 -18.41 4.28
N GLY A 148 -8.09 -19.51 4.52
CA GLY A 148 -7.77 -20.45 5.59
C GLY A 148 -8.29 -20.11 6.99
N THR A 149 -8.72 -18.87 7.24
CA THR A 149 -8.99 -18.47 8.63
C THR A 149 -10.24 -17.62 8.86
N MET A 150 -10.52 -16.60 8.05
CA MET A 150 -11.47 -15.58 8.54
C MET A 150 -12.40 -15.03 7.46
N LYS A 151 -13.66 -14.86 7.87
CA LYS A 151 -14.64 -14.04 7.16
C LYS A 151 -15.11 -12.93 8.09
N LEU A 152 -14.55 -11.74 7.98
CA LEU A 152 -14.92 -10.60 8.79
C LEU A 152 -16.09 -9.84 8.14
N THR A 153 -17.11 -9.57 8.93
CA THR A 153 -18.21 -8.69 8.51
C THR A 153 -18.06 -7.34 9.19
N GLY A 154 -17.77 -6.32 8.39
CA GLY A 154 -17.67 -4.93 8.81
C GLY A 154 -19.00 -4.21 8.68
N ARG A 155 -19.49 -3.61 9.75
CA ARG A 155 -20.72 -2.81 9.74
C ARG A 155 -20.46 -1.41 10.28
N GLU A 156 -21.02 -0.43 9.62
CA GLU A 156 -21.02 0.94 10.12
C GLU A 156 -21.76 1.01 11.47
N ARG A 157 -21.13 1.60 12.48
CA ARG A 157 -21.66 1.63 13.85
C ARG A 157 -22.93 2.46 13.97
N SER A 158 -23.01 3.59 13.25
CA SER A 158 -24.09 4.57 13.44
C SER A 158 -25.20 4.43 12.41
N ARG A 159 -26.39 4.03 12.85
CA ARG A 159 -27.62 4.07 12.04
C ARG A 159 -28.02 5.52 11.71
N VAL A 160 -27.71 6.44 12.62
CA VAL A 160 -28.03 7.86 12.45
C VAL A 160 -27.23 8.47 11.30
N VAL A 161 -25.94 8.14 11.18
CA VAL A 161 -25.10 8.61 10.07
C VAL A 161 -25.57 8.07 8.73
N ALA A 162 -25.95 6.79 8.68
CA ALA A 162 -26.53 6.19 7.48
C ALA A 162 -27.86 6.85 7.10
N PHE A 163 -28.71 7.14 8.08
CA PHE A 163 -29.98 7.83 7.87
C PHE A 163 -29.77 9.30 7.43
N VAL A 164 -28.83 10.02 8.07
CA VAL A 164 -28.52 11.42 7.69
C VAL A 164 -27.93 11.48 6.29
N ARG A 165 -27.08 10.53 5.90
CA ARG A 165 -26.58 10.41 4.52
C ARG A 165 -27.74 10.20 3.53
N PHE A 166 -28.65 9.28 3.84
CA PHE A 166 -29.83 9.04 3.02
C PHE A 166 -30.69 10.30 2.87
N VAL A 167 -30.95 11.04 3.96
CA VAL A 167 -31.72 12.31 3.91
C VAL A 167 -30.95 13.39 3.15
N TRP A 168 -29.60 13.44 3.28
CA TRP A 168 -28.73 14.40 2.60
C TRP A 168 -28.86 14.33 1.08
N GLU A 169 -29.00 13.14 0.52
CA GLU A 169 -29.17 12.91 -0.93
C GLU A 169 -30.51 13.44 -1.46
N PHE A 170 -31.51 13.63 -0.59
CA PHE A 170 -32.83 14.13 -0.97
C PHE A 170 -33.02 15.63 -0.74
N VAL A 171 -32.09 16.32 -0.13
CA VAL A 171 -32.19 17.77 0.11
C VAL A 171 -31.59 18.53 -1.06
N PRO A 172 -32.38 19.30 -1.82
CA PRO A 172 -31.89 20.13 -2.91
C PRO A 172 -30.73 21.04 -2.43
N TYR A 173 -29.72 21.22 -3.26
CA TYR A 173 -28.50 21.99 -3.01
C TYR A 173 -27.46 21.33 -2.09
N LEU A 174 -27.79 20.33 -1.28
CA LEU A 174 -26.80 19.59 -0.47
C LEU A 174 -26.04 18.55 -1.31
N GLU A 175 -26.54 18.17 -2.47
CA GLU A 175 -25.85 17.30 -3.44
C GLU A 175 -24.48 17.84 -3.89
N TYR A 176 -24.28 19.17 -3.84
CA TYR A 176 -23.00 19.83 -4.18
C TYR A 176 -22.05 19.92 -2.99
N VAL A 177 -22.47 19.56 -1.79
CA VAL A 177 -21.65 19.60 -0.59
C VAL A 177 -21.25 18.17 -0.22
N PRO A 178 -19.95 17.81 -0.26
CA PRO A 178 -19.52 16.46 0.08
C PRO A 178 -19.93 16.12 1.52
N PHE A 179 -20.57 14.97 1.70
CA PHE A 179 -20.97 14.47 3.01
C PHE A 179 -19.75 14.01 3.80
N ILE A 180 -19.11 14.96 4.50
CA ILE A 180 -17.90 14.71 5.32
C ILE A 180 -18.35 14.41 6.74
N TRP A 181 -18.51 13.13 7.08
CA TRP A 181 -18.92 12.71 8.42
C TRP A 181 -17.96 11.69 9.00
N PRO A 182 -17.63 11.75 10.32
CA PRO A 182 -16.85 10.71 10.96
C PRO A 182 -17.65 9.42 11.01
N TYR A 183 -17.03 8.33 10.60
CA TYR A 183 -17.65 7.02 10.73
C TYR A 183 -16.72 6.02 11.41
N ARG A 184 -17.31 4.96 11.92
CA ARG A 184 -16.59 3.84 12.51
C ARG A 184 -17.17 2.53 12.02
N PHE A 185 -16.34 1.74 11.37
CA PHE A 185 -16.63 0.35 11.05
C PHE A 185 -16.13 -0.56 12.15
N LYS A 186 -16.95 -1.52 12.53
CA LYS A 186 -16.59 -2.62 13.42
C LYS A 186 -16.64 -3.92 12.64
N TYR A 187 -15.52 -4.64 12.62
CA TYR A 187 -15.40 -5.92 11.94
C TYR A 187 -15.49 -7.03 12.97
N THR A 188 -16.44 -7.92 12.76
CA THR A 188 -16.71 -9.02 13.67
C THR A 188 -16.79 -10.34 12.92
N GLU A 189 -16.41 -11.43 13.59
CA GLU A 189 -16.69 -12.79 13.20
C GLU A 189 -17.36 -13.50 14.38
N SER A 190 -18.51 -14.15 14.13
CA SER A 190 -19.30 -14.83 15.17
C SER A 190 -19.55 -13.97 16.42
N GLY A 191 -19.69 -12.64 16.24
CA GLY A 191 -19.93 -11.67 17.31
C GLY A 191 -18.67 -11.18 18.04
N LYS A 192 -17.51 -11.78 17.84
CA LYS A 192 -16.23 -11.32 18.40
C LYS A 192 -15.70 -10.13 17.58
N LEU A 193 -15.33 -9.04 18.26
CA LEU A 193 -14.70 -7.89 17.61
C LEU A 193 -13.26 -8.24 17.26
N LEU A 194 -12.90 -8.08 15.99
CA LEU A 194 -11.59 -8.44 15.48
C LEU A 194 -10.78 -7.22 15.00
N MET A 195 -11.46 -6.19 14.50
CA MET A 195 -10.81 -4.99 13.95
C MET A 195 -11.78 -3.81 13.97
N THR A 196 -11.27 -2.58 14.11
CA THR A 196 -12.05 -1.36 13.89
C THR A 196 -11.34 -0.41 12.94
N VAL A 197 -12.10 0.30 12.13
CA VAL A 197 -11.63 1.41 11.31
C VAL A 197 -12.43 2.66 11.66
N THR A 198 -11.76 3.71 12.09
CA THR A 198 -12.39 4.96 12.51
C THR A 198 -11.87 6.11 11.64
N LYS A 199 -12.75 6.77 10.89
CA LYS A 199 -12.45 8.03 10.18
C LYS A 199 -12.50 9.19 11.15
N LYS A 200 -11.43 9.95 11.24
CA LYS A 200 -11.33 11.15 12.05
C LYS A 200 -11.48 12.38 11.18
N LEU A 201 -12.28 13.33 11.61
CA LEU A 201 -12.38 14.63 10.96
C LEU A 201 -11.19 15.51 11.36
N GLY A 202 -10.73 16.32 10.40
CA GLY A 202 -9.63 17.27 10.61
C GLY A 202 -9.28 17.96 9.28
N LEU A 203 -8.22 18.76 9.28
CA LEU A 203 -7.67 19.41 8.07
C LEU A 203 -7.25 18.39 6.99
N HIS A 204 -6.95 17.17 7.41
CA HIS A 204 -6.64 16.05 6.52
C HIS A 204 -7.48 14.85 6.92
N THR A 205 -7.95 14.10 5.94
CA THR A 205 -8.61 12.82 6.19
C THR A 205 -7.64 11.85 6.85
N ARG A 206 -8.03 11.33 8.01
CA ARG A 206 -7.23 10.42 8.82
C ARG A 206 -8.06 9.26 9.28
N TYR A 207 -7.50 8.06 9.17
CA TYR A 207 -8.10 6.82 9.66
C TYR A 207 -7.26 6.25 10.79
N VAL A 208 -7.93 5.70 11.80
CA VAL A 208 -7.31 4.88 12.84
C VAL A 208 -7.80 3.46 12.63
N LEU A 209 -6.87 2.56 12.37
CA LEU A 209 -7.08 1.12 12.23
C LEU A 209 -6.57 0.46 13.51
N GLU A 210 -7.46 -0.25 14.22
CA GLU A 210 -7.15 -1.01 15.44
C GLU A 210 -7.46 -2.49 15.17
N ILE A 211 -6.51 -3.39 15.40
CA ILE A 211 -6.59 -4.82 15.15
C ILE A 211 -6.50 -5.55 16.49
N PHE A 212 -7.48 -6.40 16.80
CA PHE A 212 -7.58 -7.12 18.07
C PHE A 212 -7.31 -8.61 17.92
N ALA A 213 -7.26 -9.11 16.69
CA ALA A 213 -6.98 -10.51 16.41
C ALA A 213 -5.58 -10.65 15.80
N PRO A 214 -4.69 -11.49 16.41
CA PRO A 214 -3.32 -11.65 15.95
C PRO A 214 -3.24 -12.27 14.54
N ASP A 215 -4.22 -13.08 14.16
CA ASP A 215 -4.24 -13.83 12.91
C ASP A 215 -4.64 -12.99 11.68
N ILE A 216 -5.07 -11.73 11.86
CA ILE A 216 -5.38 -10.85 10.74
C ILE A 216 -4.07 -10.38 10.08
N ASP A 217 -3.93 -10.61 8.79
CA ASP A 217 -2.85 -10.03 8.00
C ASP A 217 -3.00 -8.49 7.96
N ARG A 218 -2.02 -7.78 8.55
CA ARG A 218 -2.03 -6.32 8.65
C ARG A 218 -2.03 -5.65 7.27
N ARG A 219 -1.42 -6.27 6.27
CA ARG A 219 -1.43 -5.77 4.89
C ARG A 219 -2.85 -5.76 4.31
N LEU A 220 -3.63 -6.82 4.59
CA LEU A 220 -5.03 -6.92 4.18
C LEU A 220 -5.89 -5.85 4.88
N ALA A 221 -5.70 -5.68 6.20
CA ALA A 221 -6.43 -4.68 6.98
C ALA A 221 -6.13 -3.25 6.52
N ILE A 222 -4.86 -2.94 6.23
CA ILE A 222 -4.42 -1.65 5.68
C ILE A 222 -5.00 -1.44 4.29
N ALA A 223 -4.89 -2.42 3.37
CA ALA A 223 -5.44 -2.35 2.02
C ALA A 223 -6.95 -2.09 2.05
N HIS A 224 -7.68 -2.79 2.91
CA HIS A 224 -9.11 -2.56 3.07
C HIS A 224 -9.43 -1.16 3.63
N THR A 225 -8.67 -0.66 4.60
CA THR A 225 -8.87 0.70 5.14
C THR A 225 -8.65 1.77 4.07
N LEU A 226 -7.65 1.60 3.20
CA LEU A 226 -7.41 2.47 2.05
C LEU A 226 -8.56 2.42 1.05
N ALA A 227 -9.15 1.23 0.85
CA ALA A 227 -10.29 1.05 -0.05
C ALA A 227 -11.53 1.80 0.44
N LEU A 228 -11.77 1.87 1.75
CA LEU A 228 -12.88 2.62 2.32
C LEU A 228 -12.84 4.11 1.93
N ASP A 229 -11.63 4.70 1.80
CA ASP A 229 -11.47 6.08 1.36
C ASP A 229 -11.48 6.22 -0.17
N ALA A 230 -10.75 5.36 -0.85
CA ALA A 230 -10.60 5.41 -2.31
C ALA A 230 -11.92 5.14 -3.06
N LEU A 231 -12.85 4.40 -2.45
CA LEU A 231 -14.14 4.01 -3.04
C LEU A 231 -15.32 4.85 -2.49
N GLU A 232 -15.04 5.83 -1.62
CA GLU A 232 -16.06 6.74 -1.06
C GLU A 232 -16.35 7.94 -1.97
N VAL A 233 -15.56 8.14 -3.02
CA VAL A 233 -15.50 9.35 -3.86
C VAL A 233 -16.37 9.19 -5.13
N ASP A 234 -17.47 8.45 -5.06
CA ASP A 234 -18.45 8.40 -6.15
C ASP A 234 -19.82 8.84 -5.66
#